data_a1ad887a0cbd552e2d0df87be012a3e4
#
_entry.id   a1ad887a0cbd552e2d0df87be012a3e4
#
_cell.length_a   1.000
_cell.length_b   1.000
_cell.length_c   1.000
_cell.angle_alpha   90.00
_cell.angle_beta   90.00
_cell.angle_gamma   90.00
#
_symmetry.space_group_name_H-M   'P 1'
#
loop_
_entity.id
_entity.type
_entity.pdbx_description
1 polymer ?
#
loop_
_entity_poly.entity_id
_entity_poly.type
_entity_poly.pdbx_seq_one_letter_code
_entity_poly.pdbx_strand_id
1 'polypeptide(L)'
;MKAEDIKNLHKAYIAGISLGDGNLSNPNGRATRLRITCDSKYPKLIEEIKNSLRIVFPKNKVSEIKRKNCIDISVYSNSLEELLGWKCGSKHAQSATIPHKILYDKILLTSCVKGLIQTDGSIYTDRGYEMINFTNKTKILAYDVYNSIIKLGFSPQVREVVFDGNTKYIVRLSKDVQRFKNEIGFWKE
;
A
#
# COMPACT_ATOMS: atom_id res chain seq x y z
N MET A 1 -1.88 15.90 18.17
CA MET A 1 -2.44 15.65 16.83
C MET A 1 -3.96 15.62 16.94
N LYS A 2 -4.67 16.34 16.08
CA LYS A 2 -6.15 16.37 16.09
C LYS A 2 -6.71 15.04 15.59
N ALA A 3 -7.94 14.68 15.96
CA ALA A 3 -8.56 13.43 15.53
C ALA A 3 -8.65 13.29 13.99
N GLU A 4 -8.87 14.40 13.27
CA GLU A 4 -8.88 14.38 11.80
C GLU A 4 -7.49 14.11 11.21
N ASP A 5 -6.42 14.61 11.83
CA ASP A 5 -5.05 14.34 11.38
C ASP A 5 -4.75 12.82 11.47
N ILE A 6 -5.15 12.20 12.60
CA ILE A 6 -5.01 10.75 12.79
C ILE A 6 -5.78 10.00 11.72
N LYS A 7 -7.03 10.40 11.46
CA LYS A 7 -7.84 9.78 10.42
C LYS A 7 -7.22 9.90 9.03
N ASN A 8 -6.61 11.05 8.71
CA ASN A 8 -5.96 11.27 7.43
C ASN A 8 -4.70 10.40 7.27
N LEU A 9 -3.94 10.14 8.35
CA LEU A 9 -2.85 9.17 8.33
C LEU A 9 -3.34 7.76 7.97
N HIS A 10 -4.43 7.31 8.60
CA HIS A 10 -5.02 6.01 8.29
C HIS A 10 -5.60 5.94 6.87
N LYS A 11 -6.19 7.04 6.35
CA LYS A 11 -6.61 7.12 4.93
C LYS A 11 -5.42 6.94 3.99
N ALA A 12 -4.30 7.62 4.25
CA ALA A 12 -3.09 7.51 3.44
C ALA A 12 -2.47 6.10 3.52
N TYR A 13 -2.44 5.51 4.71
CA TYR A 13 -2.01 4.12 4.91
C TYR A 13 -2.87 3.13 4.11
N ILE A 14 -4.20 3.24 4.22
CA ILE A 14 -5.14 2.38 3.47
C ILE A 14 -5.00 2.59 1.96
N ALA A 15 -4.73 3.80 1.48
CA ALA A 15 -4.44 4.04 0.07
C ALA A 15 -3.20 3.26 -0.39
N GLY A 16 -2.12 3.27 0.39
CA GLY A 16 -0.91 2.49 0.12
C GLY A 16 -1.16 0.98 0.10
N ILE A 17 -1.79 0.43 1.13
CA ILE A 17 -2.19 -0.99 1.20
C ILE A 17 -3.08 -1.37 0.01
N SER A 18 -4.03 -0.51 -0.35
CA SER A 18 -4.97 -0.80 -1.43
C SER A 18 -4.33 -0.75 -2.81
N LEU A 19 -3.34 0.11 -3.03
CA LEU A 19 -2.56 0.16 -4.27
C LEU A 19 -1.78 -1.15 -4.49
N GLY A 20 -1.24 -1.76 -3.43
CA GLY A 20 -0.65 -3.09 -3.49
C GLY A 20 -1.71 -4.20 -3.58
N ASP A 21 -2.28 -4.61 -2.47
CA ASP A 21 -3.11 -5.81 -2.33
C ASP A 21 -4.63 -5.57 -2.37
N GLY A 22 -5.08 -4.32 -2.58
CA GLY A 22 -6.50 -3.98 -2.63
C GLY A 22 -7.17 -4.28 -3.97
N ASN A 23 -8.46 -4.57 -3.92
CA ASN A 23 -9.35 -4.71 -5.06
C ASN A 23 -10.65 -3.96 -4.83
N LEU A 24 -11.07 -3.12 -5.77
CA LEU A 24 -12.38 -2.46 -5.76
C LEU A 24 -13.35 -3.19 -6.66
N SER A 25 -14.53 -3.45 -6.14
CA SER A 25 -15.64 -4.09 -6.87
C SER A 25 -16.97 -3.54 -6.38
N ASN A 26 -18.01 -3.67 -7.20
CA ASN A 26 -19.38 -3.33 -6.82
C ASN A 26 -20.30 -4.54 -7.05
N PRO A 27 -20.24 -5.56 -6.19
CA PRO A 27 -20.90 -6.85 -6.42
C PRO A 27 -22.43 -6.77 -6.47
N ASN A 28 -23.02 -5.79 -5.79
CA ASN A 28 -24.48 -5.68 -5.65
C ASN A 28 -25.05 -4.39 -6.25
N GLY A 29 -24.25 -3.60 -7.00
CA GLY A 29 -24.67 -2.34 -7.59
C GLY A 29 -24.98 -1.19 -6.60
N ARG A 30 -24.87 -1.44 -5.27
CA ARG A 30 -25.29 -0.48 -4.23
C ARG A 30 -24.14 0.30 -3.60
N ALA A 31 -23.02 -0.36 -3.35
CA ALA A 31 -21.85 0.25 -2.72
C ALA A 31 -20.57 -0.41 -3.21
N THR A 32 -19.52 0.39 -3.34
CA THR A 32 -18.19 -0.11 -3.64
C THR A 32 -17.64 -0.89 -2.46
N ARG A 33 -17.07 -2.07 -2.76
CA ARG A 33 -16.36 -2.91 -1.80
C ARG A 33 -14.87 -2.78 -2.04
N LEU A 34 -14.12 -2.42 -1.02
CA LEU A 34 -12.68 -2.66 -0.93
C LEU A 34 -12.46 -4.03 -0.31
N ARG A 35 -11.68 -4.88 -0.98
CA ARG A 35 -11.16 -6.14 -0.45
C ARG A 35 -9.65 -6.09 -0.47
N ILE A 36 -9.01 -6.41 0.66
CA ILE A 36 -7.58 -6.53 0.83
C ILE A 36 -7.29 -7.98 1.21
N THR A 37 -6.42 -8.65 0.46
CA THR A 37 -6.06 -10.05 0.70
C THR A 37 -4.65 -10.10 1.30
N CYS A 38 -4.53 -10.58 2.53
CA CYS A 38 -3.27 -10.68 3.25
C CYS A 38 -2.89 -12.15 3.48
N ASP A 39 -1.60 -12.45 3.45
CA ASP A 39 -1.09 -13.77 3.89
C ASP A 39 -1.36 -13.93 5.40
N SER A 40 -1.94 -15.07 5.78
CA SER A 40 -2.32 -15.39 7.18
C SER A 40 -1.14 -15.44 8.15
N LYS A 41 0.10 -15.56 7.64
CA LYS A 41 1.31 -15.55 8.46
C LYS A 41 1.68 -14.16 9.02
N TYR A 42 0.98 -13.10 8.63
CA TYR A 42 1.23 -11.74 9.11
C TYR A 42 0.08 -11.19 9.99
N PRO A 43 -0.16 -11.74 11.20
CA PRO A 43 -1.32 -11.38 12.02
C PRO A 43 -1.30 -9.92 12.48
N LYS A 44 -0.12 -9.35 12.76
CA LYS A 44 -0.01 -7.93 13.16
C LYS A 44 -0.38 -6.99 12.02
N LEU A 45 0.04 -7.29 10.78
CA LEU A 45 -0.32 -6.53 9.59
C LEU A 45 -1.84 -6.57 9.35
N ILE A 46 -2.44 -7.75 9.47
CA ILE A 46 -3.89 -7.94 9.34
C ILE A 46 -4.64 -7.06 10.35
N GLU A 47 -4.22 -7.05 11.61
CA GLU A 47 -4.88 -6.26 12.64
C GLU A 47 -4.66 -4.74 12.44
N GLU A 48 -3.48 -4.31 11.99
CA GLU A 48 -3.22 -2.91 11.64
C GLU A 48 -4.13 -2.43 10.51
N ILE A 49 -4.33 -3.24 9.46
CA ILE A 49 -5.24 -2.92 8.35
C ILE A 49 -6.69 -2.82 8.86
N LYS A 50 -7.15 -3.79 9.66
CA LYS A 50 -8.51 -3.79 10.21
C LYS A 50 -8.76 -2.56 11.09
N ASN A 51 -7.80 -2.21 11.96
CA ASN A 51 -7.90 -1.03 12.82
C ASN A 51 -7.93 0.26 12.01
N SER A 52 -7.08 0.37 10.98
CA SER A 52 -7.08 1.52 10.08
C SER A 52 -8.41 1.67 9.34
N LEU A 53 -8.98 0.57 8.84
CA LEU A 53 -10.31 0.58 8.20
C LEU A 53 -11.43 1.00 9.18
N ARG A 54 -11.40 0.55 10.44
CA ARG A 54 -12.38 0.96 11.46
C ARG A 54 -12.28 2.46 11.78
N ILE A 55 -11.08 3.02 11.83
CA ILE A 55 -10.87 4.46 12.06
C ILE A 55 -11.36 5.28 10.86
N VAL A 56 -11.06 4.84 9.63
CA VAL A 56 -11.48 5.54 8.41
C VAL A 56 -12.98 5.44 8.19
N PHE A 57 -13.57 4.27 8.45
CA PHE A 57 -14.97 3.94 8.18
C PHE A 57 -15.71 3.50 9.45
N PRO A 58 -15.85 4.37 10.48
CA PRO A 58 -16.38 3.97 11.79
C PRO A 58 -17.84 3.49 11.77
N LYS A 59 -18.60 3.87 10.73
CA LYS A 59 -20.01 3.45 10.57
C LYS A 59 -20.18 2.21 9.69
N ASN A 60 -19.09 1.69 9.11
CA ASN A 60 -19.15 0.56 8.18
C ASN A 60 -18.57 -0.69 8.85
N LYS A 61 -19.19 -1.84 8.59
CA LYS A 61 -18.68 -3.13 9.08
C LYS A 61 -17.38 -3.48 8.34
N VAL A 62 -16.30 -3.72 9.06
CA VAL A 62 -15.08 -4.35 8.58
C VAL A 62 -15.24 -5.86 8.76
N SER A 63 -15.29 -6.59 7.65
CA SER A 63 -15.51 -8.04 7.62
C SER A 63 -14.22 -8.78 7.29
N GLU A 64 -14.08 -9.99 7.82
CA GLU A 64 -12.94 -10.88 7.63
C GLU A 64 -13.44 -12.24 7.12
N ILE A 65 -12.79 -12.78 6.09
CA ILE A 65 -13.02 -14.14 5.58
C ILE A 65 -11.69 -14.87 5.56
N LYS A 66 -11.58 -15.92 6.38
CA LYS A 66 -10.40 -16.79 6.42
C LYS A 66 -10.42 -17.77 5.24
N ARG A 67 -9.28 -17.94 4.59
CA ARG A 67 -8.99 -18.94 3.57
C ARG A 67 -7.81 -19.80 4.00
N LYS A 68 -7.41 -20.79 3.21
CA LYS A 68 -6.34 -21.73 3.57
C LYS A 68 -5.04 -21.05 3.99
N ASN A 69 -4.56 -20.04 3.24
CA ASN A 69 -3.26 -19.37 3.48
C ASN A 69 -3.39 -17.86 3.50
N CYS A 70 -4.57 -17.30 3.41
CA CYS A 70 -4.78 -15.86 3.40
C CYS A 70 -6.10 -15.46 4.07
N ILE A 71 -6.20 -14.19 4.37
CA ILE A 71 -7.38 -13.55 4.96
C ILE A 71 -7.82 -12.42 4.03
N ASP A 72 -9.09 -12.45 3.62
CA ASP A 72 -9.72 -11.33 2.93
C ASP A 72 -10.34 -10.40 3.97
N ILE A 73 -9.89 -9.15 4.02
CA ILE A 73 -10.46 -8.07 4.82
C ILE A 73 -11.28 -7.21 3.88
N SER A 74 -12.51 -6.86 4.24
CA SER A 74 -13.36 -6.04 3.37
C SER A 74 -14.20 -5.02 4.12
N VAL A 75 -14.45 -3.89 3.44
CA VAL A 75 -15.36 -2.83 3.86
C VAL A 75 -16.14 -2.33 2.64
N TYR A 76 -17.37 -1.89 2.86
CA TYR A 76 -18.23 -1.30 1.83
C TYR A 76 -18.41 0.19 2.10
N SER A 77 -18.17 1.06 1.12
CA SER A 77 -18.43 2.51 1.19
C SER A 77 -18.48 3.14 -0.19
N ASN A 78 -19.36 4.11 -0.37
CA ASN A 78 -19.44 4.88 -1.61
C ASN A 78 -18.31 5.92 -1.76
N SER A 79 -17.56 6.20 -0.69
CA SER A 79 -16.39 7.12 -0.73
C SER A 79 -15.06 6.45 -1.08
N LEU A 80 -15.05 5.14 -1.36
CA LEU A 80 -13.81 4.40 -1.60
C LEU A 80 -13.10 4.83 -2.88
N GLU A 81 -13.83 5.04 -3.97
CA GLU A 81 -13.23 5.44 -5.26
C GLU A 81 -12.61 6.83 -5.17
N GLU A 82 -13.27 7.78 -4.50
CA GLU A 82 -12.73 9.11 -4.25
C GLU A 82 -11.50 9.07 -3.33
N LEU A 83 -11.57 8.31 -2.24
CA LEU A 83 -10.47 8.17 -1.28
C LEU A 83 -9.22 7.56 -1.93
N LEU A 84 -9.39 6.54 -2.76
CA LEU A 84 -8.30 5.75 -3.31
C LEU A 84 -7.80 6.28 -4.66
N GLY A 85 -8.61 7.07 -5.37
CA GLY A 85 -8.23 7.71 -6.63
C GLY A 85 -8.39 6.83 -7.88
N TRP A 86 -9.05 5.65 -7.77
CA TRP A 86 -9.40 4.82 -8.94
C TRP A 86 -10.79 4.19 -8.77
N LYS A 87 -11.38 3.74 -9.90
CA LYS A 87 -12.71 3.13 -9.95
C LYS A 87 -12.66 1.61 -9.80
N CYS A 88 -13.81 0.98 -9.61
CA CYS A 88 -13.92 -0.47 -9.65
C CYS A 88 -13.27 -1.06 -10.91
N GLY A 89 -12.61 -2.22 -10.76
CA GLY A 89 -11.93 -2.93 -11.84
C GLY A 89 -10.40 -2.97 -11.70
N SER A 90 -9.70 -3.15 -12.83
CA SER A 90 -8.24 -3.32 -12.83
C SER A 90 -7.49 -2.03 -12.51
N LYS A 91 -6.76 -1.99 -11.41
CA LYS A 91 -5.84 -0.91 -11.04
C LYS A 91 -4.79 -0.65 -12.13
N HIS A 92 -4.24 -1.72 -12.69
CA HIS A 92 -3.22 -1.64 -13.73
C HIS A 92 -3.76 -0.98 -15.00
N ALA A 93 -4.94 -1.39 -15.48
CA ALA A 93 -5.57 -0.81 -16.67
C ALA A 93 -5.91 0.68 -16.48
N GLN A 94 -6.19 1.10 -15.26
CA GLN A 94 -6.48 2.50 -14.90
C GLN A 94 -5.21 3.30 -14.55
N SER A 95 -4.04 2.68 -14.59
CA SER A 95 -2.77 3.30 -14.15
C SER A 95 -2.88 3.92 -12.75
N ALA A 96 -3.53 3.18 -11.81
CA ALA A 96 -3.74 3.64 -10.45
C ALA A 96 -2.40 3.99 -9.78
N THR A 97 -2.38 5.14 -9.11
CA THR A 97 -1.17 5.75 -8.55
C THR A 97 -1.48 6.38 -7.19
N ILE A 98 -0.46 6.87 -6.49
CA ILE A 98 -0.64 7.53 -5.19
C ILE A 98 -1.53 8.78 -5.36
N PRO A 99 -2.63 8.91 -4.59
CA PRO A 99 -3.49 10.09 -4.69
C PRO A 99 -2.71 11.39 -4.50
N HIS A 100 -2.97 12.37 -5.38
CA HIS A 100 -2.22 13.62 -5.46
C HIS A 100 -2.10 14.35 -4.11
N LYS A 101 -3.16 14.39 -3.31
CA LYS A 101 -3.15 15.00 -1.96
C LYS A 101 -2.11 14.38 -1.02
N ILE A 102 -1.81 13.09 -1.19
CA ILE A 102 -0.82 12.37 -0.38
C ILE A 102 0.61 12.72 -0.82
N LEU A 103 0.84 12.89 -2.13
CA LEU A 103 2.17 13.18 -2.67
C LEU A 103 2.80 14.49 -2.18
N TYR A 104 1.98 15.46 -1.74
CA TYR A 104 2.45 16.79 -1.31
C TYR A 104 2.53 16.97 0.21
N ASP A 105 2.07 16.00 0.98
CA ASP A 105 2.18 15.99 2.43
C ASP A 105 3.14 14.91 2.89
N LYS A 106 4.29 15.29 3.46
CA LYS A 106 5.36 14.37 3.86
C LYS A 106 4.88 13.34 4.89
N ILE A 107 3.97 13.72 5.79
CA ILE A 107 3.47 12.86 6.85
C ILE A 107 2.50 11.82 6.27
N LEU A 108 1.57 12.25 5.40
CA LEU A 108 0.67 11.35 4.69
C LEU A 108 1.44 10.43 3.75
N LEU A 109 2.45 10.97 3.05
CA LEU A 109 3.30 10.20 2.15
C LEU A 109 4.04 9.08 2.87
N THR A 110 4.57 9.34 4.08
CA THR A 110 5.20 8.33 4.93
C THR A 110 4.23 7.18 5.22
N SER A 111 3.00 7.49 5.62
CA SER A 111 1.97 6.48 5.90
C SER A 111 1.57 5.68 4.65
N CYS A 112 1.47 6.33 3.50
CA CYS A 112 1.15 5.66 2.23
C CYS A 112 2.29 4.73 1.78
N VAL A 113 3.54 5.21 1.83
CA VAL A 113 4.73 4.41 1.48
C VAL A 113 4.85 3.21 2.41
N LYS A 114 4.57 3.35 3.73
CA LYS A 114 4.50 2.22 4.66
C LYS A 114 3.56 1.14 4.12
N GLY A 115 2.33 1.48 3.79
CA GLY A 115 1.35 0.53 3.27
C GLY A 115 1.79 -0.16 1.96
N LEU A 116 2.37 0.60 1.03
CA LEU A 116 2.90 0.05 -0.23
C LEU A 116 4.04 -0.94 -0.02
N ILE A 117 4.98 -0.63 0.89
CA ILE A 117 6.10 -1.54 1.17
C ILE A 117 5.63 -2.77 1.96
N GLN A 118 4.63 -2.65 2.82
CA GLN A 118 4.05 -3.79 3.54
C GLN A 118 3.32 -4.78 2.62
N THR A 119 2.85 -4.35 1.47
CA THR A 119 2.20 -5.20 0.44
C THR A 119 3.22 -5.71 -0.59
N ASP A 120 3.63 -4.85 -1.49
CA ASP A 120 4.48 -5.17 -2.65
C ASP A 120 5.99 -5.08 -2.36
N GLY A 121 6.36 -4.75 -1.11
CA GLY A 121 7.74 -4.69 -0.66
C GLY A 121 8.27 -6.02 -0.15
N SER A 122 9.59 -6.17 -0.25
CA SER A 122 10.34 -7.30 0.33
C SER A 122 11.64 -6.83 0.93
N ILE A 123 12.03 -7.46 2.06
CA ILE A 123 13.37 -7.33 2.63
C ILE A 123 14.12 -8.62 2.33
N TYR A 124 15.37 -8.49 1.92
CA TYR A 124 16.28 -9.62 1.74
C TYR A 124 17.70 -9.19 2.02
N THR A 125 18.57 -10.16 2.26
CA THR A 125 20.00 -9.94 2.46
C THR A 125 20.75 -10.32 1.18
N ASP A 126 21.59 -9.39 0.69
CA ASP A 126 22.48 -9.63 -0.45
C ASP A 126 23.91 -9.31 -0.01
N ARG A 127 24.80 -10.31 -0.04
CA ARG A 127 26.22 -10.23 0.39
C ARG A 127 26.40 -9.62 1.78
N GLY A 128 25.52 -9.98 2.72
CA GLY A 128 25.54 -9.48 4.10
C GLY A 128 24.87 -8.12 4.34
N TYR A 129 24.35 -7.47 3.29
CA TYR A 129 23.66 -6.20 3.40
C TYR A 129 22.14 -6.36 3.24
N GLU A 130 21.39 -5.76 4.15
CA GLU A 130 19.92 -5.71 4.04
C GLU A 130 19.52 -4.78 2.89
N MET A 131 18.55 -5.23 2.09
CA MET A 131 18.00 -4.52 0.95
C MET A 131 16.47 -4.50 1.05
N ILE A 132 15.85 -3.41 0.61
CA ILE A 132 14.41 -3.33 0.43
C ILE A 132 14.13 -3.20 -1.07
N ASN A 133 13.25 -4.04 -1.61
CA ASN A 133 12.68 -3.89 -2.93
C ASN A 133 11.18 -3.63 -2.84
N PHE A 134 10.69 -2.73 -3.67
CA PHE A 134 9.29 -2.64 -4.06
C PHE A 134 9.19 -3.06 -5.52
N THR A 135 8.26 -3.98 -5.85
CA THR A 135 8.13 -4.52 -7.20
C THR A 135 6.69 -4.36 -7.68
N ASN A 136 6.49 -3.68 -8.80
CA ASN A 136 5.15 -3.52 -9.39
C ASN A 136 5.19 -3.58 -10.92
N LYS A 137 4.07 -3.98 -11.54
CA LYS A 137 3.90 -4.00 -13.01
C LYS A 137 3.50 -2.63 -13.57
N THR A 138 2.93 -1.76 -12.75
CA THR A 138 2.47 -0.44 -13.16
C THR A 138 3.63 0.55 -13.09
N LYS A 139 4.12 1.00 -14.25
CA LYS A 139 5.26 1.93 -14.34
C LYS A 139 5.04 3.19 -13.50
N ILE A 140 3.89 3.85 -13.66
CA ILE A 140 3.57 5.10 -12.96
C ILE A 140 3.67 4.89 -11.44
N LEU A 141 3.06 3.83 -10.89
CA LEU A 141 3.11 3.56 -9.46
C LEU A 141 4.53 3.30 -8.96
N ALA A 142 5.34 2.56 -9.72
CA ALA A 142 6.73 2.30 -9.34
C ALA A 142 7.56 3.60 -9.29
N TYR A 143 7.36 4.51 -10.25
CA TYR A 143 8.03 5.82 -10.26
C TYR A 143 7.48 6.76 -9.17
N ASP A 144 6.20 6.68 -8.84
CA ASP A 144 5.66 7.42 -7.69
C ASP A 144 6.29 6.96 -6.37
N VAL A 145 6.46 5.65 -6.19
CA VAL A 145 7.14 5.09 -5.00
C VAL A 145 8.61 5.53 -4.99
N TYR A 146 9.31 5.44 -6.13
CA TYR A 146 10.69 5.91 -6.26
C TYR A 146 10.83 7.38 -5.86
N ASN A 147 10.02 8.27 -6.44
CA ASN A 147 10.04 9.70 -6.15
C ASN A 147 9.62 10.00 -4.70
N SER A 148 8.67 9.23 -4.16
CA SER A 148 8.23 9.34 -2.76
C SER A 148 9.37 9.02 -1.79
N ILE A 149 10.11 7.95 -2.02
CA ILE A 149 11.27 7.56 -1.20
C ILE A 149 12.35 8.66 -1.25
N ILE A 150 12.58 9.29 -2.42
CA ILE A 150 13.50 10.44 -2.55
C ILE A 150 12.99 11.64 -1.72
N LYS A 151 11.70 12.00 -1.83
CA LYS A 151 11.09 13.09 -1.05
C LYS A 151 11.19 12.87 0.46
N LEU A 152 11.21 11.61 0.89
CA LEU A 152 11.39 11.23 2.29
C LEU A 152 12.85 11.29 2.76
N GLY A 153 13.81 11.58 1.85
CA GLY A 153 15.21 11.80 2.18
C GLY A 153 16.08 10.55 2.06
N PHE A 154 15.69 9.59 1.21
CA PHE A 154 16.44 8.38 0.92
C PHE A 154 16.88 8.34 -0.55
N SER A 155 17.80 7.42 -0.89
CA SER A 155 18.41 7.32 -2.23
C SER A 155 18.11 5.93 -2.84
N PRO A 156 16.88 5.70 -3.32
CA PRO A 156 16.52 4.46 -4.00
C PRO A 156 17.10 4.43 -5.43
N GLN A 157 17.09 3.26 -6.04
CA GLN A 157 17.31 3.04 -7.47
C GLN A 157 16.06 2.42 -8.08
N VAL A 158 15.74 2.73 -9.33
CA VAL A 158 14.66 2.10 -10.07
C VAL A 158 15.21 1.43 -11.33
N ARG A 159 14.72 0.22 -11.61
CA ARG A 159 15.07 -0.52 -12.83
C ARG A 159 13.85 -1.20 -13.43
N GLU A 160 13.83 -1.29 -14.74
CA GLU A 160 12.89 -2.10 -15.50
C GLU A 160 13.49 -3.49 -15.71
N VAL A 161 12.68 -4.52 -15.50
CA VAL A 161 13.05 -5.92 -15.70
C VAL A 161 12.02 -6.56 -16.61
N VAL A 162 12.46 -7.06 -17.76
CA VAL A 162 11.62 -7.81 -18.69
C VAL A 162 11.98 -9.28 -18.58
N PHE A 163 11.01 -10.10 -18.29
CA PHE A 163 11.17 -11.55 -18.20
C PHE A 163 9.94 -12.23 -18.81
N ASP A 164 10.16 -13.10 -19.78
CA ASP A 164 9.10 -13.87 -20.47
C ASP A 164 7.92 -12.98 -20.93
N GLY A 165 8.24 -11.87 -21.61
CA GLY A 165 7.26 -10.90 -22.12
C GLY A 165 6.54 -10.07 -21.05
N ASN A 166 6.86 -10.27 -19.76
CA ASN A 166 6.29 -9.50 -18.66
C ASN A 166 7.27 -8.44 -18.16
N THR A 167 6.83 -7.18 -18.15
CA THR A 167 7.62 -6.06 -17.62
C THR A 167 7.27 -5.82 -16.16
N LYS A 168 8.29 -5.66 -15.32
CA LYS A 168 8.18 -5.26 -13.91
C LYS A 168 9.15 -4.13 -13.61
N TYR A 169 8.77 -3.24 -12.72
CA TYR A 169 9.59 -2.15 -12.21
C TYR A 169 9.98 -2.46 -10.78
N ILE A 170 11.28 -2.39 -10.48
CA ILE A 170 11.84 -2.68 -9.16
C ILE A 170 12.46 -1.40 -8.63
N VAL A 171 11.91 -0.89 -7.53
CA VAL A 171 12.51 0.19 -6.75
C VAL A 171 13.29 -0.44 -5.60
N ARG A 172 14.61 -0.23 -5.58
CA ARG A 172 15.53 -0.81 -4.61
C ARG A 172 16.11 0.26 -3.70
N LEU A 173 16.07 0.02 -2.40
CA LEU A 173 16.81 0.76 -1.39
C LEU A 173 17.90 -0.15 -0.82
N SER A 174 19.18 0.27 -0.94
CA SER A 174 20.37 -0.47 -0.48
C SER A 174 21.21 0.32 0.52
N LYS A 175 20.87 1.59 0.74
CA LYS A 175 21.52 2.45 1.75
C LYS A 175 20.48 2.91 2.75
N ASP A 176 20.92 3.16 3.99
CA ASP A 176 20.05 3.67 5.06
C ASP A 176 18.81 2.80 5.36
N VAL A 177 18.89 1.48 5.08
CA VAL A 177 17.75 0.55 5.20
C VAL A 177 17.21 0.55 6.63
N GLN A 178 18.07 0.53 7.66
CA GLN A 178 17.62 0.54 9.04
C GLN A 178 16.93 1.86 9.41
N ARG A 179 17.47 3.00 8.93
CA ARG A 179 16.83 4.32 9.12
C ARG A 179 15.45 4.34 8.42
N PHE A 180 15.36 3.82 7.19
CA PHE A 180 14.10 3.71 6.47
C PHE A 180 13.08 2.86 7.23
N LYS A 181 13.49 1.68 7.74
CA LYS A 181 12.62 0.81 8.55
C LYS A 181 12.06 1.56 9.77
N ASN A 182 12.92 2.32 10.47
CA ASN A 182 12.53 3.05 11.67
C ASN A 182 11.61 4.25 11.34
N GLU A 183 11.96 5.07 10.35
CA GLU A 183 11.22 6.29 10.01
C GLU A 183 9.88 6.00 9.31
N ILE A 184 9.83 5.00 8.43
CA ILE A 184 8.61 4.59 7.72
C ILE A 184 7.76 3.64 8.58
N GLY A 185 8.39 3.01 9.59
CA GLY A 185 7.71 2.05 10.45
C GLY A 185 7.37 0.75 9.69
N PHE A 186 8.28 0.34 8.82
CA PHE A 186 8.10 -0.88 8.04
C PHE A 186 8.38 -2.13 8.86
N TRP A 187 7.40 -2.99 8.93
CA TRP A 187 7.49 -4.36 9.46
C TRP A 187 6.45 -5.24 8.73
N LYS A 188 6.72 -6.52 8.66
CA LYS A 188 5.84 -7.50 8.00
C LYS A 188 5.84 -8.75 8.86
N GLU A 189 5.00 -8.75 9.89
CA GLU A 189 4.86 -9.79 10.92
C GLU A 189 3.39 -10.20 11.12
#